data_c60caae2bc6afdf2e445d8fadc3f40b2
#
_entry.id   c60caae2bc6afdf2e445d8fadc3f40b2
#
_cell.length_a   1.000
_cell.length_b   1.000
_cell.length_c   1.000
_cell.angle_alpha   90.00
_cell.angle_beta   90.00
_cell.angle_gamma   90.00
#
_symmetry.space_group_name_H-M   'P 1'
#
loop_
_entity.id
_entity.type
_entity.pdbx_description
1 polymer ?
#
loop_
_entity_poly.entity_id
_entity_poly.type
_entity_poly.pdbx_seq_one_letter_code
_entity_poly.pdbx_strand_id
1 'polypeptide(L)'
;MSRKRKNTKHQLALREVLERELEAITPLSKEHLRLLSNDGFIDYYLRMAELYPTREDAYERLEHHFKRIFHRRKYADIRSLLRRINQLYDL
;
A
#
# COMPACT_ATOMS: atom_id res chain seq x y z
N MET A 1 -10.04 16.94 -9.33
CA MET A 1 -9.20 16.87 -8.12
C MET A 1 -9.76 15.85 -7.14
N SER A 2 -8.90 15.04 -6.56
CA SER A 2 -9.32 14.09 -5.55
C SER A 2 -9.67 14.83 -4.25
N ARG A 3 -10.81 14.49 -3.66
CA ARG A 3 -11.14 14.99 -2.33
C ARG A 3 -10.30 14.25 -1.30
N LYS A 4 -9.68 15.00 -0.39
CA LYS A 4 -9.01 14.42 0.75
C LYS A 4 -10.05 13.91 1.74
N ARG A 5 -9.86 12.69 2.21
CA ARG A 5 -10.76 12.09 3.19
C ARG A 5 -10.44 12.57 4.58
N LYS A 6 -11.48 12.79 5.38
CA LYS A 6 -11.33 12.97 6.81
C LYS A 6 -11.60 11.62 7.49
N ASN A 7 -10.58 11.08 8.11
CA ASN A 7 -10.72 9.80 8.80
C ASN A 7 -11.32 10.00 10.18
N THR A 8 -12.17 9.07 10.60
CA THR A 8 -12.65 8.98 11.97
C THR A 8 -11.50 8.51 12.87
N LYS A 9 -11.68 8.63 14.19
CA LYS A 9 -10.71 8.11 15.16
C LYS A 9 -10.44 6.62 14.96
N HIS A 10 -11.49 5.87 14.65
CA HIS A 10 -11.38 4.43 14.40
C HIS A 10 -10.51 4.15 13.16
N GLN A 11 -10.72 4.90 12.09
CA GLN A 11 -9.94 4.75 10.86
C GLN A 11 -8.47 5.13 11.08
N LEU A 12 -8.21 6.19 11.85
CA LEU A 12 -6.84 6.57 12.20
C LEU A 12 -6.15 5.48 13.04
N ALA A 13 -6.88 4.84 13.95
CA ALA A 13 -6.35 3.74 14.74
C ALA A 13 -6.01 2.54 13.85
N LEU A 14 -6.87 2.20 12.89
CA LEU A 14 -6.62 1.13 11.92
C LEU A 14 -5.41 1.44 11.04
N ARG A 15 -5.28 2.69 10.60
CA ARG A 15 -4.15 3.15 9.83
C ARG A 15 -2.84 2.97 10.60
N GLU A 16 -2.85 3.34 11.88
CA GLU A 16 -1.68 3.21 12.74
C GLU A 16 -1.27 1.75 12.93
N VAL A 17 -2.24 0.86 13.13
CA VAL A 17 -1.97 -0.58 13.22
C VAL A 17 -1.37 -1.10 11.92
N LEU A 18 -1.91 -0.70 10.77
CA LEU A 18 -1.41 -1.12 9.48
C LEU A 18 0.01 -0.61 9.22
N GLU A 19 0.30 0.64 9.60
CA GLU A 19 1.64 1.21 9.49
C GLU A 19 2.66 0.42 10.32
N ARG A 20 2.29 0.03 11.54
CA ARG A 20 3.16 -0.79 12.40
C ARG A 20 3.39 -2.16 11.79
N GLU A 21 2.36 -2.75 11.21
CA GLU A 21 2.45 -4.04 10.52
C GLU A 21 3.44 -3.95 9.37
N LEU A 22 3.37 -2.89 8.56
CA LEU A 22 4.30 -2.68 7.45
C LEU A 22 5.72 -2.40 7.93
N GLU A 23 5.88 -1.61 9.00
CA GLU A 23 7.19 -1.31 9.58
C GLU A 23 7.88 -2.55 10.14
N ALA A 24 7.10 -3.54 10.56
CA ALA A 24 7.64 -4.80 11.07
C ALA A 24 8.17 -5.72 9.96
N ILE A 25 7.84 -5.44 8.70
CA ILE A 25 8.34 -6.23 7.58
C ILE A 25 9.83 -5.94 7.37
N THR A 26 10.63 -6.98 7.39
CA THR A 26 12.08 -6.89 7.17
C THR A 26 12.47 -7.93 6.12
N PRO A 27 13.68 -7.84 5.53
CA PRO A 27 14.16 -8.88 4.61
C PRO A 27 14.23 -10.29 5.23
N LEU A 28 14.19 -10.37 6.56
CA LEU A 28 14.21 -11.67 7.28
C LEU A 28 12.81 -12.16 7.63
N SER A 29 11.78 -11.34 7.49
CA SER A 29 10.40 -11.74 7.82
C SER A 29 9.76 -12.47 6.66
N LYS A 30 8.78 -13.34 6.96
CA LYS A 30 8.03 -14.07 5.93
C LYS A 30 7.19 -13.12 5.07
N GLU A 31 6.75 -12.02 5.66
CA GLU A 31 5.87 -11.03 5.02
C GLU A 31 6.56 -10.28 3.89
N HIS A 32 7.92 -10.28 3.84
CA HIS A 32 8.61 -9.59 2.75
C HIS A 32 8.32 -10.23 1.39
N LEU A 33 8.16 -11.55 1.34
CA LEU A 33 7.80 -12.23 0.09
C LEU A 33 6.39 -11.84 -0.36
N ARG A 34 5.48 -11.69 0.58
CA ARG A 34 4.12 -11.26 0.27
C ARG A 34 4.11 -9.83 -0.28
N LEU A 35 4.87 -8.93 0.33
CA LEU A 35 4.97 -7.54 -0.15
C LEU A 35 5.63 -7.49 -1.54
N LEU A 36 6.57 -8.38 -1.81
CA LEU A 36 7.25 -8.47 -3.10
C LEU A 36 6.32 -8.95 -4.22
N SER A 37 5.34 -9.79 -3.91
CA SER A 37 4.39 -10.30 -4.91
C SER A 37 3.39 -9.23 -5.32
N ASN A 38 2.88 -9.33 -6.56
CA ASN A 38 1.84 -8.42 -7.03
C ASN A 38 0.57 -8.51 -6.18
N ASP A 39 0.13 -9.74 -5.90
CA ASP A 39 -1.09 -9.97 -5.11
C ASP A 39 -0.97 -9.39 -3.70
N GLY A 40 0.16 -9.62 -3.05
CA GLY A 40 0.39 -9.12 -1.70
C GLY A 40 0.48 -7.60 -1.66
N PHE A 41 1.19 -6.99 -2.62
CA PHE A 41 1.29 -5.54 -2.71
C PHE A 41 -0.09 -4.91 -2.91
N ILE A 42 -0.88 -5.47 -3.83
CA ILE A 42 -2.24 -4.99 -4.11
C ILE A 42 -3.12 -5.12 -2.87
N ASP A 43 -3.03 -6.24 -2.15
CA ASP A 43 -3.78 -6.45 -0.92
C ASP A 43 -3.49 -5.35 0.11
N TYR A 44 -2.22 -5.04 0.35
CA TYR A 44 -1.85 -3.93 1.24
C TYR A 44 -2.38 -2.60 0.73
N TYR A 45 -2.25 -2.33 -0.58
CA TYR A 45 -2.76 -1.10 -1.17
C TYR A 45 -4.26 -0.95 -0.94
N LEU A 46 -5.04 -2.00 -1.20
CA LEU A 46 -6.49 -1.95 -1.02
C LEU A 46 -6.88 -1.67 0.43
N ARG A 47 -6.15 -2.25 1.38
CA ARG A 47 -6.36 -1.97 2.80
C ARG A 47 -6.01 -0.52 3.16
N MET A 48 -4.98 0.03 2.55
CA MET A 48 -4.53 1.41 2.81
C MET A 48 -5.38 2.45 2.12
N ALA A 49 -5.94 2.13 0.95
CA ALA A 49 -6.65 3.10 0.12
C ALA A 49 -7.82 3.78 0.84
N GLU A 50 -8.44 3.09 1.80
CA GLU A 50 -9.56 3.60 2.59
C GLU A 50 -9.10 4.42 3.80
N LEU A 51 -7.82 4.39 4.14
CA LEU A 51 -7.31 4.94 5.40
C LEU A 51 -6.44 6.18 5.22
N TYR A 52 -6.15 6.57 3.98
CA TYR A 52 -5.30 7.73 3.69
C TYR A 52 -6.11 8.83 3.00
N PRO A 53 -5.64 10.09 3.03
CA PRO A 53 -6.40 11.20 2.44
C PRO A 53 -6.76 10.99 0.98
N THR A 54 -5.85 10.40 0.20
CA THR A 54 -6.12 10.05 -1.22
C THR A 54 -5.57 8.66 -1.51
N ARG A 55 -6.01 8.06 -2.61
CA ARG A 55 -5.47 6.78 -3.10
C ARG A 55 -3.98 6.91 -3.42
N GLU A 56 -3.60 8.05 -3.97
CA GLU A 56 -2.21 8.33 -4.31
C GLU A 56 -1.33 8.39 -3.07
N ASP A 57 -1.81 9.03 -2.00
CA ASP A 57 -1.10 9.06 -0.72
C ASP A 57 -0.90 7.64 -0.18
N ALA A 58 -1.94 6.81 -0.23
CA ALA A 58 -1.85 5.41 0.20
C ALA A 58 -0.81 4.65 -0.62
N TYR A 59 -0.86 4.80 -1.94
CA TYR A 59 0.07 4.14 -2.85
C TYR A 59 1.51 4.58 -2.58
N GLU A 60 1.77 5.89 -2.48
CA GLU A 60 3.11 6.41 -2.27
C GLU A 60 3.66 5.97 -0.89
N ARG A 61 2.79 5.90 0.11
CA ARG A 61 3.21 5.41 1.43
C ARG A 61 3.60 3.92 1.37
N LEU A 62 2.86 3.11 0.62
CA LEU A 62 3.20 1.70 0.43
C LEU A 62 4.52 1.54 -0.32
N GLU A 63 4.75 2.35 -1.37
CA GLU A 63 6.03 2.36 -2.08
C GLU A 63 7.19 2.77 -1.17
N HIS A 64 6.94 3.68 -0.23
CA HIS A 64 7.95 4.05 0.76
C HIS A 64 8.37 2.84 1.58
N HIS A 65 7.44 2.04 2.06
CA HIS A 65 7.75 0.82 2.79
C HIS A 65 8.45 -0.20 1.90
N PHE A 66 8.00 -0.36 0.67
CA PHE A 66 8.62 -1.27 -0.30
C PHE A 66 10.08 -0.86 -0.57
N LYS A 67 10.31 0.41 -0.83
CA LYS A 67 11.64 0.94 -1.13
C LYS A 67 12.60 0.78 0.06
N ARG A 68 12.08 0.93 1.29
CA ARG A 68 12.89 0.73 2.50
C ARG A 68 13.45 -0.69 2.58
N ILE A 69 12.68 -1.67 2.10
CA ILE A 69 13.06 -3.09 2.18
C ILE A 69 13.85 -3.53 0.95
N PHE A 70 13.39 -3.17 -0.24
CA PHE A 70 13.91 -3.69 -1.51
C PHE A 70 14.81 -2.71 -2.26
N HIS A 71 14.97 -1.49 -1.75
CA HIS A 71 15.82 -0.41 -2.32
C HIS A 71 15.43 -0.01 -3.73
N ARG A 72 14.15 -0.20 -4.09
CA ARG A 72 13.58 0.21 -5.38
C ARG A 72 12.06 0.32 -5.24
N ARG A 73 11.44 1.01 -6.18
CA ARG A 73 9.98 1.06 -6.25
C ARG A 73 9.46 -0.22 -6.91
N LYS A 74 8.26 -0.62 -6.56
CA LYS A 74 7.59 -1.74 -7.24
C LYS A 74 6.98 -1.31 -8.57
N TYR A 75 6.34 -0.14 -8.60
CA TYR A 75 5.75 0.44 -9.80
C TYR A 75 6.27 1.87 -9.97
N ALA A 76 6.23 2.37 -11.22
CA ALA A 76 6.67 3.72 -11.50
C ALA A 76 5.72 4.77 -10.89
N ASP A 77 4.41 4.51 -10.95
CA ASP A 77 3.37 5.41 -10.46
C ASP A 77 2.09 4.63 -10.15
N ILE A 78 1.09 5.34 -9.59
CA ILE A 78 -0.19 4.72 -9.25
C ILE A 78 -0.93 4.18 -10.46
N ARG A 79 -0.74 4.79 -11.63
CA ARG A 79 -1.41 4.34 -12.87
C ARG A 79 -0.96 2.92 -13.24
N SER A 80 0.32 2.64 -13.08
CA SER A 80 0.87 1.31 -13.32
C SER A 80 0.26 0.29 -12.38
N LEU A 81 0.10 0.64 -11.10
CA LEU A 81 -0.56 -0.21 -10.12
C LEU A 81 -2.02 -0.46 -10.49
N LEU A 82 -2.77 0.60 -10.80
CA LEU A 82 -4.19 0.48 -11.14
C LEU A 82 -4.41 -0.36 -12.40
N ARG A 83 -3.52 -0.21 -13.38
CA ARG A 83 -3.54 -1.04 -14.59
C ARG A 83 -3.37 -2.52 -14.24
N ARG A 84 -2.45 -2.81 -13.32
CA ARG A 84 -2.21 -4.19 -12.88
C ARG A 84 -3.42 -4.76 -12.13
N ILE A 85 -4.06 -3.95 -11.30
CA ILE A 85 -5.29 -4.36 -10.60
C ILE A 85 -6.37 -4.72 -11.61
N ASN A 86 -6.57 -3.89 -12.63
CA ASN A 86 -7.55 -4.14 -13.68
C ASN A 86 -7.25 -5.45 -14.42
N GLN A 87 -5.99 -5.73 -14.71
CA GLN A 87 -5.58 -6.98 -15.37
C GLN A 87 -5.86 -8.22 -14.51
N LEU A 88 -5.61 -8.12 -13.20
CA LEU A 88 -5.77 -9.26 -12.29
C LEU A 88 -7.22 -9.55 -11.93
N TYR A 89 -8.04 -8.52 -11.83
CA TYR A 89 -9.43 -8.65 -11.38
C TYR A 89 -10.45 -8.43 -12.48
N ASP A 90 -10.00 -8.21 -13.70
CA ASP A 90 -10.86 -8.02 -14.87
C ASP A 90 -11.93 -6.92 -14.64
N LEU A 91 -11.49 -5.81 -14.08
CA LEU A 91 -12.37 -4.67 -13.78
C LEU A 91 -12.56 -3.73 -14.96
#